data_197a36b49228eb8a7c56f8593df4b052
#
_entry.id   197a36b49228eb8a7c56f8593df4b052
#
_cell.length_a   1.000
_cell.length_b   1.000
_cell.length_c   1.000
_cell.angle_alpha   90.00
_cell.angle_beta   90.00
_cell.angle_gamma   90.00
#
_symmetry.space_group_name_H-M   'P 1'
#
loop_
_entity.id
_entity.type
_entity.pdbx_description
1 polymer ?
#
loop_
_entity_poly.entity_id
_entity_poly.type
_entity_poly.pdbx_seq_one_letter_code
_entity_poly.pdbx_strand_id
1 'polypeptide(L)'
;MNILFINLPYYGHVVPTIGLVQELIKLGCEVTYLMPFDWEEKTKESGAKFIGYDNHRKLSEQIKNAYATAESIIEEFDFIIYEQFFFLGKHLAEKYNKPVARIFTAPVTNEKLMKEFITSKGPLSIFKHKWIARAFTQDIAKGISMKTDNWLD
;
A
#
# COMPACT_ATOMS: atom_id res chain seq x y z
N MET A 1 17.91 5.24 -10.06
CA MET A 1 16.93 5.67 -9.05
C MET A 1 16.50 4.46 -8.26
N ASN A 2 16.66 4.50 -6.93
CA ASN A 2 16.31 3.41 -6.03
C ASN A 2 14.88 3.61 -5.51
N ILE A 3 13.99 2.67 -5.79
CA ILE A 3 12.57 2.75 -5.46
C ILE A 3 12.23 1.73 -4.38
N LEU A 4 11.66 2.18 -3.27
CA LEU A 4 11.00 1.32 -2.28
C LEU A 4 9.54 1.13 -2.68
N PHE A 5 9.16 -0.12 -2.97
CA PHE A 5 7.81 -0.49 -3.35
C PHE A 5 7.13 -1.25 -2.22
N ILE A 6 6.25 -0.57 -1.48
CA ILE A 6 5.55 -1.13 -0.32
C ILE A 6 4.20 -1.67 -0.76
N ASN A 7 3.99 -2.97 -0.63
CA ASN A 7 2.74 -3.62 -0.99
C ASN A 7 2.22 -4.49 0.16
N LEU A 8 0.91 -4.73 0.17
CA LEU A 8 0.27 -5.64 1.12
C LEU A 8 0.02 -7.02 0.48
N PRO A 9 -0.03 -8.10 1.27
CA PRO A 9 0.00 -9.48 0.81
C PRO A 9 -1.36 -9.98 0.30
N TYR A 10 -1.90 -9.31 -0.71
CA TYR A 10 -3.14 -9.72 -1.36
C TYR A 10 -2.90 -9.94 -2.86
N TYR A 11 -3.30 -11.09 -3.40
CA TYR A 11 -3.09 -11.42 -4.82
C TYR A 11 -3.59 -10.34 -5.77
N GLY A 12 -4.80 -9.80 -5.55
CA GLY A 12 -5.38 -8.72 -6.35
C GLY A 12 -4.61 -7.39 -6.27
N HIS A 13 -3.72 -7.25 -5.31
CA HIS A 13 -2.89 -6.06 -5.11
C HIS A 13 -1.45 -6.25 -5.62
N VAL A 14 -0.93 -7.46 -5.52
CA VAL A 14 0.46 -7.78 -5.92
C VAL A 14 0.57 -8.08 -7.42
N VAL A 15 -0.27 -8.96 -7.94
CA VAL A 15 -0.18 -9.41 -9.34
C VAL A 15 -0.20 -8.25 -10.34
N PRO A 16 -1.09 -7.25 -10.23
CA PRO A 16 -1.07 -6.10 -11.14
C PRO A 16 0.20 -5.25 -11.07
N THR A 17 0.94 -5.31 -9.95
CA THR A 17 2.15 -4.49 -9.77
C THR A 17 3.40 -5.14 -10.36
N ILE A 18 3.38 -6.44 -10.63
CA ILE A 18 4.54 -7.16 -11.21
C ILE A 18 4.94 -6.53 -12.55
N GLY A 19 3.98 -6.34 -13.46
CA GLY A 19 4.25 -5.72 -14.76
C GLY A 19 4.75 -4.27 -14.64
N LEU A 20 4.18 -3.49 -13.71
CA LEU A 20 4.66 -2.12 -13.44
C LEU A 20 6.12 -2.14 -13.00
N VAL A 21 6.48 -3.02 -12.06
CA VAL A 21 7.85 -3.12 -11.55
C VAL A 21 8.82 -3.56 -12.64
N GLN A 22 8.42 -4.52 -13.50
CA GLN A 22 9.23 -4.93 -14.65
C GLN A 22 9.52 -3.75 -15.59
N GLU A 23 8.53 -2.90 -15.87
CA GLU A 23 8.74 -1.70 -16.70
C GLU A 23 9.65 -0.67 -16.02
N LEU A 24 9.50 -0.43 -14.72
CA LEU A 24 10.41 0.46 -13.98
C LEU A 24 11.87 -0.04 -14.04
N ILE A 25 12.08 -1.34 -13.92
CA ILE A 25 13.42 -1.94 -14.02
C ILE A 25 13.98 -1.78 -15.45
N LYS A 26 13.17 -2.00 -16.50
CA LYS A 26 13.58 -1.75 -17.89
C LYS A 26 13.97 -0.30 -18.14
N LEU A 27 13.35 0.64 -17.45
CA LEU A 27 13.68 2.06 -17.48
C LEU A 27 14.93 2.42 -16.64
N GLY A 28 15.63 1.44 -16.11
CA GLY A 28 16.88 1.62 -15.35
C GLY A 28 16.69 1.99 -13.88
N CYS A 29 15.52 1.74 -13.31
CA CYS A 29 15.31 1.87 -11.87
C CYS A 29 15.72 0.58 -11.15
N GLU A 30 16.27 0.72 -9.95
CA GLU A 30 16.39 -0.39 -9.00
C GLU A 30 15.14 -0.39 -8.12
N VAL A 31 14.36 -1.47 -8.15
CA VAL A 31 13.14 -1.59 -7.35
C VAL A 31 13.34 -2.64 -6.29
N THR A 32 12.96 -2.30 -5.06
CA THR A 32 12.93 -3.22 -3.93
C THR A 32 11.50 -3.36 -3.43
N TYR A 33 10.94 -4.56 -3.49
CA TYR A 33 9.67 -4.86 -2.83
C TYR A 33 9.87 -4.99 -1.32
N LEU A 34 8.99 -4.33 -0.57
CA LEU A 34 8.81 -4.53 0.85
C LEU A 34 7.48 -5.24 1.08
N MET A 35 7.53 -6.50 1.48
CA MET A 35 6.37 -7.37 1.68
C MET A 35 6.64 -8.42 2.77
N PRO A 36 5.62 -9.15 3.25
CA PRO A 36 5.87 -10.29 4.14
C PRO A 36 6.75 -11.37 3.49
N PHE A 37 7.57 -12.06 4.28
CA PHE A 37 8.52 -13.07 3.80
C PHE A 37 7.90 -14.16 2.92
N ASP A 38 6.66 -14.57 3.18
CA ASP A 38 5.94 -15.59 2.42
C ASP A 38 5.57 -15.16 0.98
N TRP A 39 5.85 -13.91 0.60
CA TRP A 39 5.62 -13.37 -0.74
C TRP A 39 6.89 -13.25 -1.60
N GLU A 40 8.05 -13.59 -1.06
CA GLU A 40 9.33 -13.47 -1.78
C GLU A 40 9.31 -14.19 -3.13
N GLU A 41 8.96 -15.48 -3.13
CA GLU A 41 8.91 -16.27 -4.37
C GLU A 41 7.97 -15.66 -5.42
N LYS A 42 6.82 -15.14 -4.98
CA LYS A 42 5.83 -14.55 -5.88
C LYS A 42 6.32 -13.25 -6.52
N THR A 43 7.14 -12.48 -5.83
CA THR A 43 7.67 -11.22 -6.34
C THR A 43 8.93 -11.38 -7.18
N LYS A 44 9.61 -12.52 -7.11
CA LYS A 44 10.82 -12.81 -7.93
C LYS A 44 10.59 -12.64 -9.43
N GLU A 45 9.41 -12.96 -9.93
CA GLU A 45 9.04 -12.79 -11.35
C GLU A 45 9.17 -11.34 -11.83
N SER A 46 9.09 -10.36 -10.92
CA SER A 46 9.23 -8.94 -11.27
C SER A 46 10.66 -8.52 -11.58
N GLY A 47 11.67 -9.29 -11.11
CA GLY A 47 13.08 -8.90 -11.15
C GLY A 47 13.50 -7.90 -10.06
N ALA A 48 12.59 -7.52 -9.17
CA ALA A 48 12.90 -6.62 -8.06
C ALA A 48 13.74 -7.31 -6.98
N LYS A 49 14.50 -6.52 -6.22
CA LYS A 49 15.05 -6.92 -4.92
C LYS A 49 13.90 -7.12 -3.94
N PHE A 50 14.14 -7.86 -2.86
CA PHE A 50 13.13 -8.15 -1.85
C PHE A 50 13.64 -7.87 -0.44
N ILE A 51 12.81 -7.22 0.35
CA ILE A 51 13.00 -7.05 1.80
C ILE A 51 11.72 -7.55 2.48
N GLY A 52 11.87 -8.49 3.40
CA GLY A 52 10.74 -9.13 4.07
C GLY A 52 10.47 -8.57 5.47
N TYR A 53 9.21 -8.66 5.88
CA TYR A 53 8.78 -8.48 7.27
C TYR A 53 7.85 -9.63 7.69
N ASP A 54 7.65 -9.76 9.02
CA ASP A 54 6.79 -10.82 9.56
C ASP A 54 5.32 -10.58 9.21
N ASN A 55 4.70 -11.59 8.59
CA ASN A 55 3.27 -11.56 8.27
C ASN A 55 2.43 -11.64 9.55
N HIS A 56 1.26 -11.02 9.54
CA HIS A 56 0.32 -11.07 10.64
C HIS A 56 -1.13 -11.16 10.15
N ARG A 57 -2.00 -11.87 10.90
CA ARG A 57 -3.42 -12.03 10.53
C ARG A 57 -4.21 -10.71 10.61
N LYS A 58 -3.81 -9.81 11.53
CA LYS A 58 -4.46 -8.50 11.68
C LYS A 58 -3.78 -7.50 10.75
N LEU A 59 -4.57 -6.85 9.90
CA LEU A 59 -4.09 -5.82 8.97
C LEU A 59 -3.33 -4.70 9.68
N SER A 60 -3.79 -4.28 10.87
CA SER A 60 -3.12 -3.26 11.67
C SER A 60 -1.68 -3.62 12.02
N GLU A 61 -1.45 -4.87 12.43
CA GLU A 61 -0.11 -5.33 12.77
C GLU A 61 0.77 -5.51 11.52
N GLN A 62 0.19 -5.95 10.41
CA GLN A 62 0.92 -5.97 9.13
C GLN A 62 1.39 -4.58 8.71
N ILE A 63 0.51 -3.58 8.82
CA ILE A 63 0.85 -2.20 8.48
C ILE A 63 1.94 -1.66 9.42
N LYS A 64 1.88 -1.97 10.71
CA LYS A 64 2.93 -1.58 11.67
C LYS A 64 4.27 -2.23 11.34
N ASN A 65 4.29 -3.55 11.05
CA ASN A 65 5.51 -4.25 10.68
C ASN A 65 6.11 -3.69 9.38
N ALA A 66 5.26 -3.49 8.35
CA ALA A 66 5.68 -2.87 7.10
C ALA A 66 6.24 -1.45 7.31
N TYR A 67 5.60 -0.65 8.16
CA TYR A 67 6.05 0.70 8.47
C TYR A 67 7.40 0.69 9.19
N ALA A 68 7.55 -0.09 10.25
CA ALA A 68 8.79 -0.17 11.01
C ALA A 68 9.97 -0.65 10.14
N THR A 69 9.73 -1.65 9.27
CA THR A 69 10.75 -2.13 8.34
C THR A 69 11.08 -1.06 7.29
N ALA A 70 10.05 -0.43 6.69
CA ALA A 70 10.27 0.65 5.72
C ALA A 70 11.06 1.80 6.33
N GLU A 71 10.72 2.20 7.56
CA GLU A 71 11.39 3.28 8.29
C GLU A 71 12.87 2.99 8.52
N SER A 72 13.23 1.74 8.83
CA SER A 72 14.63 1.36 9.10
C SER A 72 15.54 1.39 7.86
N ILE A 73 14.98 1.40 6.65
CA ILE A 73 15.72 1.31 5.39
C ILE A 73 15.50 2.51 4.46
N ILE A 74 14.58 3.42 4.79
CA ILE A 74 14.07 4.45 3.88
C ILE A 74 15.14 5.40 3.33
N GLU A 75 16.22 5.61 4.09
CA GLU A 75 17.32 6.50 3.66
C GLU A 75 18.07 5.97 2.43
N GLU A 76 18.01 4.66 2.16
CA GLU A 76 18.64 4.02 1.01
C GLU A 76 17.89 4.26 -0.31
N PHE A 77 16.69 4.84 -0.25
CA PHE A 77 15.79 4.99 -1.38
C PHE A 77 15.58 6.45 -1.80
N ASP A 78 15.47 6.66 -3.11
CA ASP A 78 15.22 7.97 -3.71
C ASP A 78 13.71 8.26 -3.83
N PHE A 79 12.89 7.21 -3.94
CA PHE A 79 11.46 7.30 -4.24
C PHE A 79 10.68 6.20 -3.54
N ILE A 80 9.45 6.49 -3.11
CA ILE A 80 8.54 5.52 -2.49
C ILE A 80 7.33 5.30 -3.40
N ILE A 81 7.00 4.04 -3.66
CA ILE A 81 5.71 3.64 -4.22
C ILE A 81 5.00 2.81 -3.17
N TYR A 82 3.73 3.11 -2.89
CA TYR A 82 2.97 2.32 -1.95
C TYR A 82 1.56 2.01 -2.46
N GLU A 83 1.08 0.85 -2.08
CA GLU A 83 -0.26 0.35 -2.42
C GLU A 83 -1.33 1.04 -1.56
N GLN A 84 -2.54 1.13 -2.10
CA GLN A 84 -3.66 1.92 -1.56
C GLN A 84 -4.00 1.63 -0.08
N PHE A 85 -3.81 0.40 0.40
CA PHE A 85 -4.12 0.04 1.79
C PHE A 85 -2.95 0.28 2.76
N PHE A 86 -1.75 0.52 2.26
CA PHE A 86 -0.66 1.01 3.09
C PHE A 86 -0.79 2.52 3.29
N PHE A 87 -1.84 2.94 3.99
CA PHE A 87 -2.20 4.35 4.17
C PHE A 87 -1.14 5.20 4.89
N LEU A 88 -0.18 4.59 5.58
CA LEU A 88 0.95 5.27 6.22
C LEU A 88 2.04 5.71 5.22
N GLY A 89 1.97 5.31 3.95
CA GLY A 89 3.00 5.59 2.96
C GLY A 89 3.22 7.10 2.73
N LYS A 90 2.15 7.91 2.73
CA LYS A 90 2.27 9.35 2.63
C LYS A 90 2.96 9.95 3.86
N HIS A 91 2.56 9.55 5.07
CA HIS A 91 3.17 10.00 6.32
C HIS A 91 4.66 9.66 6.36
N LEU A 92 5.04 8.43 5.99
CA LEU A 92 6.42 8.00 5.91
C LEU A 92 7.24 8.89 4.94
N ALA A 93 6.71 9.16 3.76
CA ALA A 93 7.37 9.99 2.77
C ALA A 93 7.56 11.44 3.24
N GLU A 94 6.55 12.04 3.86
CA GLU A 94 6.61 13.38 4.42
C GLU A 94 7.63 13.47 5.56
N LYS A 95 7.66 12.48 6.46
CA LYS A 95 8.61 12.42 7.59
C LYS A 95 10.06 12.43 7.12
N TYR A 96 10.37 11.73 6.02
CA TYR A 96 11.74 11.58 5.49
C TYR A 96 12.00 12.42 4.25
N ASN A 97 11.09 13.34 3.90
CA ASN A 97 11.19 14.21 2.74
C ASN A 97 11.49 13.45 1.43
N LYS A 98 10.82 12.31 1.22
CA LYS A 98 10.98 11.48 0.02
C LYS A 98 9.83 11.72 -0.96
N PRO A 99 10.09 11.80 -2.27
CA PRO A 99 9.02 11.82 -3.26
C PRO A 99 8.26 10.49 -3.26
N VAL A 100 6.95 10.57 -3.54
CA VAL A 100 6.07 9.41 -3.34
C VAL A 100 4.97 9.31 -4.39
N ALA A 101 4.62 8.08 -4.77
CA ALA A 101 3.44 7.75 -5.55
C ALA A 101 2.58 6.69 -4.83
N ARG A 102 1.27 6.91 -4.84
CA ARG A 102 0.29 5.91 -4.38
C ARG A 102 -0.31 5.20 -5.58
N ILE A 103 -0.35 3.88 -5.54
CA ILE A 103 -0.99 3.09 -6.59
C ILE A 103 -2.32 2.52 -6.10
N PHE A 104 -3.23 2.40 -7.05
CA PHE A 104 -4.55 1.81 -6.85
C PHE A 104 -4.67 0.61 -7.79
N THR A 105 -4.86 -0.56 -7.21
CA THR A 105 -5.07 -1.82 -7.93
C THR A 105 -6.55 -2.14 -8.14
N ALA A 106 -7.44 -1.28 -7.61
CA ALA A 106 -8.87 -1.32 -7.80
C ALA A 106 -9.35 -0.12 -8.64
N PRO A 107 -10.53 -0.21 -9.28
CA PRO A 107 -11.11 0.92 -9.99
C PRO A 107 -11.22 2.15 -9.10
N VAL A 108 -10.85 3.31 -9.63
CA VAL A 108 -11.04 4.58 -8.93
C VAL A 108 -12.55 4.84 -8.81
N THR A 109 -13.03 4.92 -7.57
CA THR A 109 -14.42 5.23 -7.27
C THR A 109 -14.58 6.69 -6.86
N ASN A 110 -15.60 7.36 -7.37
CA ASN A 110 -15.98 8.68 -6.91
C ASN A 110 -17.05 8.60 -5.80
N GLU A 111 -17.32 9.70 -5.13
CA GLU A 111 -18.30 9.76 -4.03
C GLU A 111 -19.70 9.27 -4.44
N LYS A 112 -20.14 9.55 -5.68
CA LYS A 112 -21.43 9.12 -6.20
C LYS A 112 -21.49 7.60 -6.32
N LEU A 113 -20.49 6.98 -6.96
CA LEU A 113 -20.39 5.52 -7.09
C LEU A 113 -20.31 4.84 -5.72
N MET A 114 -19.58 5.43 -4.76
CA MET A 114 -19.51 4.91 -3.41
C MET A 114 -20.84 4.99 -2.67
N LYS A 115 -21.60 6.09 -2.81
CA LYS A 115 -22.94 6.18 -2.25
C LYS A 115 -23.88 5.13 -2.87
N GLU A 116 -23.87 4.96 -4.18
CA GLU A 116 -24.66 3.93 -4.88
C GLU A 116 -24.28 2.51 -4.42
N PHE A 117 -22.99 2.23 -4.27
CA PHE A 117 -22.49 0.95 -3.79
C PHE A 117 -22.95 0.64 -2.35
N ILE A 118 -22.86 1.63 -1.44
CA ILE A 118 -23.26 1.49 -0.03
C ILE A 118 -24.78 1.34 0.10
N THR A 119 -25.55 2.00 -0.77
CA THR A 119 -27.03 1.98 -0.72
C THR A 119 -27.63 0.82 -1.50
N SER A 120 -26.87 0.12 -2.34
CA SER A 120 -27.34 -1.00 -3.13
C SER A 120 -27.86 -2.13 -2.23
N LYS A 121 -29.01 -2.73 -2.60
CA LYS A 121 -29.60 -3.89 -1.89
C LYS A 121 -29.10 -5.23 -2.41
N GLY A 122 -28.06 -5.25 -3.25
CA GLY A 122 -27.50 -6.44 -3.87
C GLY A 122 -26.60 -7.28 -2.96
N PRO A 123 -26.06 -8.42 -3.46
CA PRO A 123 -25.13 -9.29 -2.70
C PRO A 123 -23.87 -8.57 -2.23
N LEU A 124 -23.54 -7.43 -2.82
CA LEU A 124 -22.46 -6.53 -2.39
C LEU A 124 -22.79 -5.76 -1.10
N SER A 125 -24.00 -5.89 -0.57
CA SER A 125 -24.40 -5.30 0.72
C SER A 125 -23.58 -5.85 1.92
N ILE A 126 -22.87 -6.96 1.73
CA ILE A 126 -21.93 -7.54 2.71
C ILE A 126 -20.76 -6.57 3.01
N PHE A 127 -20.43 -5.70 2.06
CA PHE A 127 -19.40 -4.68 2.24
C PHE A 127 -19.90 -3.40 2.93
N LYS A 128 -21.11 -3.42 3.54
CA LYS A 128 -21.66 -2.29 4.32
C LYS A 128 -20.88 -1.96 5.61
N HIS A 129 -19.73 -2.56 5.83
CA HIS A 129 -18.91 -2.16 6.96
C HIS A 129 -18.44 -0.71 6.78
N LYS A 130 -18.87 0.14 7.72
CA LYS A 130 -18.57 1.58 7.76
C LYS A 130 -17.09 1.90 7.57
N TRP A 131 -16.18 0.98 7.87
CA TRP A 131 -14.76 1.17 7.70
C TRP A 131 -14.31 1.05 6.23
N ILE A 132 -14.95 0.18 5.40
CA ILE A 132 -14.63 0.09 3.96
C ILE A 132 -15.08 1.37 3.25
N ALA A 133 -16.30 1.83 3.54
CA ALA A 133 -16.76 3.11 3.02
C ALA A 133 -15.84 4.25 3.44
N ARG A 134 -15.37 4.21 4.68
CA ARG A 134 -14.36 5.09 5.20
C ARG A 134 -12.98 4.91 4.55
N ALA A 135 -12.51 3.75 4.18
CA ALA A 135 -11.23 3.53 3.51
C ALA A 135 -11.17 4.06 2.08
N PHE A 136 -12.29 4.41 1.47
CA PHE A 136 -12.37 4.86 0.08
C PHE A 136 -12.74 6.34 -0.12
N THR A 137 -13.05 7.10 0.93
CA THR A 137 -13.34 8.55 0.82
C THR A 137 -12.11 9.40 1.13
N GLN A 138 -11.95 10.52 0.42
CA GLN A 138 -10.81 11.45 0.62
C GLN A 138 -10.76 12.05 2.04
N ASP A 139 -11.90 12.14 2.73
CA ASP A 139 -11.97 12.60 4.12
C ASP A 139 -11.27 11.66 5.10
N ILE A 140 -11.04 10.42 4.69
CA ILE A 140 -10.27 9.45 5.48
C ILE A 140 -8.78 9.67 5.34
N ALA A 141 -8.30 10.11 4.19
CA ALA A 141 -6.90 10.51 4.08
C ALA A 141 -6.57 11.59 5.10
N LYS A 142 -7.49 12.57 5.33
CA LYS A 142 -7.37 13.56 6.41
C LYS A 142 -7.58 12.95 7.80
N GLY A 143 -8.61 12.12 7.99
CA GLY A 143 -8.91 11.50 9.29
C GLY A 143 -7.90 10.42 9.71
N ILE A 144 -7.24 9.77 8.76
CA ILE A 144 -6.14 8.83 9.02
C ILE A 144 -4.86 9.60 9.31
N SER A 145 -4.55 10.66 8.56
CA SER A 145 -3.42 11.56 8.86
C SER A 145 -3.50 12.13 10.28
N MET A 146 -4.70 12.44 10.78
CA MET A 146 -4.91 12.94 12.15
C MET A 146 -4.84 11.85 13.24
N LYS A 147 -4.84 10.55 12.87
CA LYS A 147 -4.81 9.41 13.80
C LYS A 147 -3.57 8.53 13.66
N THR A 148 -2.67 8.85 12.74
CA THR A 148 -1.44 8.07 12.54
C THR A 148 -0.53 8.12 13.76
N ASP A 149 -0.49 9.24 14.47
CA ASP A 149 0.29 9.37 15.70
C ASP A 149 -0.18 8.39 16.79
N ASN A 150 -1.50 8.11 16.84
CA ASN A 150 -2.08 7.13 17.77
C ASN A 150 -2.00 5.67 17.29
N TRP A 151 -1.54 5.41 16.08
CA TRP A 151 -1.42 4.07 15.51
C TRP A 151 0.00 3.51 15.62
N LEU A 152 0.97 4.37 15.78
CA LEU A 152 2.39 4.05 15.91
C LEU A 152 2.84 3.95 17.37
N ASP A 153 2.05 4.49 18.33
CA ASP A 153 2.17 4.30 19.76
C ASP A 153 1.47 2.99 20.22
#